data_dc95df948da2963f941c6e3c06c134dd
#
_entry.id   dc95df948da2963f941c6e3c06c134dd
#
_cell.length_a   1.000
_cell.length_b   1.000
_cell.length_c   1.000
_cell.angle_alpha   90.00
_cell.angle_beta   90.00
_cell.angle_gamma   90.00
#
_symmetry.space_group_name_H-M   'P 1'
#
loop_
_entity.id
_entity.type
_entity.pdbx_description
1 polymer ?
#
loop_
_entity_poly.entity_id
_entity_poly.type
_entity_poly.pdbx_seq_one_letter_code
_entity_poly.pdbx_strand_id
1 'polypeptide(L)'
;HQGESNTGDPERADKVQSVYDHLLGDLQLKPEQVPLLAGEVVQAGGEGQCVAMNRQIDELPKTLHTAHIVSSTGCSNGPDKLHFDAAGYRELGRRYGEKMLTLLGYQLRSPFEVPTDAVTASTTIPGNDFPKVDSQRRAYFRVKAPEAHRVQVDICGKKYDMRRDEQGVWCAVTDPLVVGFHYYFMNRSEERRVGKE
;
A
#
# COMPACT_ATOMS: atom_id res chain seq x y z
N HIS A 1 -6.73 2.78 -18.09
CA HIS A 1 -7.04 1.34 -18.19
C HIS A 1 -6.74 0.79 -19.59
N GLN A 2 -5.49 0.43 -19.86
CA GLN A 2 -5.12 -0.13 -21.16
C GLN A 2 -4.33 -1.45 -21.03
N GLY A 3 -4.32 -2.05 -19.83
CA GLY A 3 -3.54 -3.24 -19.57
C GLY A 3 -4.05 -4.48 -20.27
N GLU A 4 -5.33 -4.70 -20.19
CA GLU A 4 -5.96 -5.97 -20.58
C GLU A 4 -6.17 -6.07 -22.08
N SER A 5 -6.54 -4.96 -22.74
CA SER A 5 -6.80 -4.93 -24.18
C SER A 5 -5.53 -4.92 -25.04
N ASN A 6 -4.39 -4.59 -24.48
CA ASN A 6 -3.13 -4.39 -25.21
C ASN A 6 -2.02 -5.36 -24.78
N THR A 7 -2.40 -6.48 -24.20
CA THR A 7 -1.44 -7.53 -23.82
C THR A 7 -0.70 -8.03 -25.07
N GLY A 8 0.63 -7.90 -25.05
CA GLY A 8 1.48 -8.33 -26.17
C GLY A 8 1.70 -7.28 -27.27
N ASP A 9 1.20 -6.05 -27.13
CA ASP A 9 1.50 -4.97 -28.09
C ASP A 9 2.95 -4.49 -27.91
N PRO A 10 3.85 -4.74 -28.89
CA PRO A 10 5.26 -4.37 -28.80
C PRO A 10 5.50 -2.85 -28.83
N GLU A 11 4.57 -2.07 -29.39
CA GLU A 11 4.67 -0.61 -29.51
C GLU A 11 4.05 0.14 -28.31
N ARG A 12 3.66 -0.60 -27.26
CA ARG A 12 2.95 0.01 -26.12
C ARG A 12 3.74 1.12 -25.45
N ALA A 13 5.03 0.94 -25.21
CA ALA A 13 5.86 1.94 -24.54
C ALA A 13 5.91 3.24 -25.35
N ASP A 14 6.08 3.14 -26.68
CA ASP A 14 6.11 4.28 -27.58
C ASP A 14 4.76 5.00 -27.65
N LYS A 15 3.66 4.23 -27.62
CA LYS A 15 2.29 4.80 -27.56
C LYS A 15 2.05 5.55 -26.27
N VAL A 16 2.48 4.99 -25.12
CA VAL A 16 2.37 5.66 -23.82
C VAL A 16 3.19 6.94 -23.83
N GLN A 17 4.44 6.90 -24.33
CA GLN A 17 5.28 8.07 -24.46
C GLN A 17 4.63 9.13 -25.34
N SER A 18 4.13 8.77 -26.52
CA SER A 18 3.46 9.69 -27.43
C SER A 18 2.29 10.41 -26.76
N VAL A 19 1.43 9.68 -26.04
CA VAL A 19 0.32 10.28 -25.29
C VAL A 19 0.83 11.22 -24.20
N TYR A 20 1.88 10.83 -23.48
CA TYR A 20 2.47 11.64 -22.43
C TYR A 20 3.09 12.94 -22.98
N ASP A 21 3.83 12.86 -24.10
CA ASP A 21 4.45 14.03 -24.75
C ASP A 21 3.41 15.00 -25.27
N HIS A 22 2.31 14.52 -25.87
CA HIS A 22 1.19 15.36 -26.29
C HIS A 22 0.55 16.07 -25.07
N LEU A 23 0.32 15.33 -23.98
CA LEU A 23 -0.23 15.91 -22.75
C LEU A 23 0.65 17.04 -22.20
N LEU A 24 1.98 16.84 -22.16
CA LEU A 24 2.92 17.86 -21.72
C LEU A 24 2.89 19.08 -22.63
N GLY A 25 2.84 18.87 -23.95
CA GLY A 25 2.75 19.94 -24.94
C GLY A 25 1.47 20.77 -24.80
N ASP A 26 0.33 20.10 -24.71
CA ASP A 26 -0.99 20.73 -24.59
C ASP A 26 -1.13 21.55 -23.29
N LEU A 27 -0.57 21.06 -22.20
CA LEU A 27 -0.62 21.72 -20.90
C LEU A 27 0.57 22.61 -20.61
N GLN A 28 1.53 22.72 -21.53
CA GLN A 28 2.79 23.49 -21.37
C GLN A 28 3.56 23.13 -20.08
N LEU A 29 3.59 21.85 -19.74
CA LEU A 29 4.26 21.32 -18.57
C LEU A 29 5.60 20.68 -18.94
N LYS A 30 6.51 20.65 -17.95
CA LYS A 30 7.81 19.96 -18.10
C LYS A 30 7.69 18.53 -17.54
N PRO A 31 8.39 17.55 -18.13
CA PRO A 31 8.35 16.16 -17.67
C PRO A 31 8.62 16.00 -16.15
N GLU A 32 9.56 16.77 -15.61
CA GLU A 32 9.94 16.71 -14.19
C GLU A 32 8.81 17.16 -13.23
N GLN A 33 7.80 17.84 -13.75
CA GLN A 33 6.64 18.30 -12.99
C GLN A 33 5.49 17.30 -13.01
N VAL A 34 5.56 16.31 -13.89
CA VAL A 34 4.45 15.37 -14.16
C VAL A 34 4.95 13.91 -14.15
N PRO A 35 5.24 13.34 -12.97
CA PRO A 35 5.61 11.95 -12.90
C PRO A 35 4.47 11.05 -13.37
N LEU A 36 4.77 10.07 -14.22
CA LEU A 36 3.82 9.04 -14.65
C LEU A 36 3.86 7.87 -13.67
N LEU A 37 2.73 7.55 -13.05
CA LEU A 37 2.61 6.33 -12.25
C LEU A 37 1.95 5.22 -13.07
N ALA A 38 2.64 4.12 -13.28
CA ALA A 38 2.15 2.96 -13.98
C ALA A 38 2.01 1.77 -13.02
N GLY A 39 0.77 1.32 -12.80
CA GLY A 39 0.50 0.16 -11.94
C GLY A 39 0.52 -1.13 -12.74
N GLU A 40 1.09 -2.16 -12.12
CA GLU A 40 1.00 -3.53 -12.63
C GLU A 40 -0.45 -4.02 -12.64
N VAL A 41 -0.76 -4.92 -13.56
CA VAL A 41 -2.02 -5.67 -13.59
C VAL A 41 -1.98 -6.82 -12.59
N VAL A 42 -3.10 -7.53 -12.42
CA VAL A 42 -3.22 -8.66 -11.48
C VAL A 42 -2.13 -9.70 -11.70
N GLN A 43 -1.39 -10.02 -10.64
CA GLN A 43 -0.36 -11.06 -10.68
C GLN A 43 -0.90 -12.44 -10.32
N ALA A 44 -1.81 -12.57 -9.35
CA ALA A 44 -2.40 -13.84 -8.88
C ALA A 44 -1.36 -14.97 -8.71
N GLY A 45 -0.20 -14.65 -8.10
CA GLY A 45 0.89 -15.63 -7.97
C GLY A 45 1.56 -16.05 -9.29
N GLY A 46 1.41 -15.25 -10.35
CA GLY A 46 1.89 -15.58 -11.71
C GLY A 46 0.80 -16.12 -12.63
N GLU A 47 -0.42 -16.35 -12.11
CA GLU A 47 -1.53 -16.91 -12.87
C GLU A 47 -2.55 -15.85 -13.35
N GLY A 48 -2.25 -14.55 -13.18
CA GLY A 48 -3.10 -13.47 -13.68
C GLY A 48 -3.25 -13.55 -15.20
N GLN A 49 -4.48 -13.36 -15.71
CA GLN A 49 -4.77 -13.51 -17.15
C GLN A 49 -3.90 -12.59 -18.03
N CYS A 50 -3.56 -11.41 -17.53
CA CYS A 50 -2.72 -10.45 -18.24
C CYS A 50 -1.33 -10.28 -17.61
N VAL A 51 -0.87 -11.22 -16.79
CA VAL A 51 0.38 -11.09 -16.02
C VAL A 51 1.62 -10.79 -16.91
N ALA A 52 1.64 -11.28 -18.14
CA ALA A 52 2.71 -11.00 -19.09
C ALA A 52 2.86 -9.50 -19.42
N MET A 53 1.79 -8.71 -19.23
CA MET A 53 1.80 -7.26 -19.38
C MET A 53 2.72 -6.57 -18.37
N ASN A 54 2.90 -7.14 -17.19
CA ASN A 54 3.74 -6.52 -16.14
C ASN A 54 5.18 -6.35 -16.60
N ARG A 55 5.72 -7.29 -17.41
CA ARG A 55 7.04 -7.11 -18.02
C ARG A 55 7.13 -5.85 -18.89
N GLN A 56 6.08 -5.56 -19.67
CA GLN A 56 6.04 -4.36 -20.49
C GLN A 56 5.87 -3.10 -19.66
N ILE A 57 5.10 -3.19 -18.57
CA ILE A 57 4.94 -2.07 -17.62
C ILE A 57 6.28 -1.77 -16.95
N ASP A 58 7.01 -2.79 -16.50
CA ASP A 58 8.32 -2.66 -15.86
C ASP A 58 9.40 -2.06 -16.78
N GLU A 59 9.23 -2.17 -18.09
CA GLU A 59 10.14 -1.58 -19.08
C GLU A 59 9.88 -0.09 -19.35
N LEU A 60 8.70 0.44 -18.99
CA LEU A 60 8.34 1.85 -19.23
C LEU A 60 9.39 2.87 -18.75
N PRO A 61 10.03 2.73 -17.58
CA PRO A 61 11.05 3.69 -17.14
C PRO A 61 12.28 3.76 -18.02
N LYS A 62 12.52 2.76 -18.89
CA LYS A 62 13.64 2.78 -19.84
C LYS A 62 13.38 3.73 -21.02
N THR A 63 12.12 3.86 -21.41
CA THR A 63 11.68 4.76 -22.49
C THR A 63 11.26 6.12 -21.92
N LEU A 64 10.54 6.12 -20.81
CA LEU A 64 10.00 7.32 -20.18
C LEU A 64 10.59 7.47 -18.76
N HIS A 65 11.62 8.31 -18.62
CA HIS A 65 12.38 8.46 -17.38
C HIS A 65 11.56 8.98 -16.18
N THR A 66 10.43 9.61 -16.44
CA THR A 66 9.49 10.08 -15.41
C THR A 66 8.42 9.04 -15.05
N ALA A 67 8.49 7.85 -15.65
CA ALA A 67 7.61 6.74 -15.29
C ALA A 67 8.11 6.02 -14.03
N HIS A 68 7.17 5.75 -13.12
CA HIS A 68 7.41 5.02 -11.88
C HIS A 68 6.42 3.88 -11.75
N ILE A 69 6.93 2.69 -11.53
CA ILE A 69 6.10 1.49 -11.42
C ILE A 69 5.50 1.39 -10.02
N VAL A 70 4.22 1.01 -9.97
CA VAL A 70 3.50 0.67 -8.74
C VAL A 70 3.18 -0.82 -8.77
N SER A 71 3.88 -1.58 -7.95
CA SER A 71 3.74 -3.04 -7.94
C SER A 71 2.38 -3.48 -7.40
N SER A 72 1.80 -4.49 -8.06
CA SER A 72 0.59 -5.19 -7.62
C SER A 72 0.87 -6.47 -6.83
N THR A 73 2.14 -6.78 -6.56
CA THR A 73 2.52 -7.99 -5.82
C THR A 73 1.76 -8.10 -4.50
N GLY A 74 1.09 -9.23 -4.28
CA GLY A 74 0.31 -9.49 -3.07
C GLY A 74 -1.04 -8.75 -3.00
N CYS A 75 -1.42 -7.96 -4.01
CA CYS A 75 -2.78 -7.44 -4.10
C CYS A 75 -3.75 -8.58 -4.42
N SER A 76 -4.85 -8.66 -3.66
CA SER A 76 -5.87 -9.68 -3.86
C SER A 76 -6.69 -9.41 -5.12
N ASN A 77 -7.21 -10.48 -5.71
CA ASN A 77 -7.93 -10.44 -6.97
C ASN A 77 -9.24 -11.24 -6.89
N GLY A 78 -10.14 -10.93 -7.81
CA GLY A 78 -11.38 -11.68 -8.02
C GLY A 78 -11.11 -13.10 -8.56
N PRO A 79 -12.17 -13.94 -8.62
CA PRO A 79 -12.07 -15.31 -9.09
C PRO A 79 -11.67 -15.43 -10.56
N ASP A 80 -11.85 -14.37 -11.33
CA ASP A 80 -11.46 -14.26 -12.74
C ASP A 80 -9.96 -14.10 -12.95
N LYS A 81 -9.17 -13.84 -11.90
CA LYS A 81 -7.73 -13.54 -11.98
C LYS A 81 -7.34 -12.43 -12.98
N LEU A 82 -8.31 -11.60 -13.32
CA LEU A 82 -8.17 -10.46 -14.24
C LEU A 82 -8.33 -9.14 -13.51
N HIS A 83 -9.33 -9.05 -12.64
CA HIS A 83 -9.64 -7.85 -11.88
C HIS A 83 -9.20 -7.99 -10.42
N PHE A 84 -8.70 -6.91 -9.84
CA PHE A 84 -8.51 -6.86 -8.40
C PHE A 84 -9.87 -6.89 -7.71
N ASP A 85 -9.94 -7.53 -6.56
CA ASP A 85 -11.09 -7.36 -5.67
C ASP A 85 -11.03 -6.01 -4.94
N ALA A 86 -12.04 -5.73 -4.11
CA ALA A 86 -12.12 -4.46 -3.39
C ALA A 86 -10.91 -4.21 -2.44
N ALA A 87 -10.32 -5.27 -1.89
CA ALA A 87 -9.15 -5.15 -1.03
C ALA A 87 -7.89 -4.89 -1.86
N GLY A 88 -7.73 -5.59 -2.98
CA GLY A 88 -6.63 -5.40 -3.93
C GLY A 88 -6.61 -3.99 -4.52
N TYR A 89 -7.77 -3.46 -4.93
CA TYR A 89 -7.87 -2.08 -5.42
C TYR A 89 -7.49 -1.05 -4.35
N ARG A 90 -7.93 -1.24 -3.09
CA ARG A 90 -7.55 -0.34 -2.00
C ARG A 90 -6.05 -0.38 -1.72
N GLU A 91 -5.46 -1.57 -1.71
CA GLU A 91 -4.02 -1.73 -1.50
C GLU A 91 -3.21 -1.11 -2.64
N LEU A 92 -3.59 -1.38 -3.89
CA LEU A 92 -2.93 -0.78 -5.05
C LEU A 92 -3.07 0.74 -5.03
N GLY A 93 -4.28 1.27 -4.75
CA GLY A 93 -4.52 2.71 -4.61
C GLY A 93 -3.68 3.36 -3.51
N ARG A 94 -3.50 2.68 -2.37
CA ARG A 94 -2.60 3.13 -1.31
C ARG A 94 -1.15 3.23 -1.81
N ARG A 95 -0.66 2.24 -2.55
CA ARG A 95 0.70 2.23 -3.13
C ARG A 95 0.89 3.36 -4.13
N TYR A 96 -0.11 3.66 -4.96
CA TYR A 96 -0.11 4.83 -5.84
C TYR A 96 0.05 6.11 -5.05
N GLY A 97 -0.75 6.29 -3.99
CA GLY A 97 -0.68 7.46 -3.12
C GLY A 97 0.69 7.60 -2.44
N GLU A 98 1.23 6.53 -1.90
CA GLU A 98 2.55 6.52 -1.26
C GLU A 98 3.66 6.85 -2.26
N LYS A 99 3.64 6.27 -3.46
CA LYS A 99 4.62 6.57 -4.51
C LYS A 99 4.56 8.05 -4.89
N MET A 100 3.36 8.60 -5.12
CA MET A 100 3.18 10.01 -5.47
C MET A 100 3.68 10.93 -4.35
N LEU A 101 3.29 10.67 -3.10
CA LEU A 101 3.74 11.48 -1.97
C LEU A 101 5.27 11.46 -1.82
N THR A 102 5.92 10.31 -2.04
CA THR A 102 7.37 10.20 -2.03
C THR A 102 8.01 11.06 -3.13
N LEU A 103 7.45 11.04 -4.34
CA LEU A 103 7.92 11.85 -5.46
C LEU A 103 7.75 13.36 -5.22
N LEU A 104 6.72 13.73 -4.47
CA LEU A 104 6.49 15.11 -4.01
C LEU A 104 7.35 15.52 -2.82
N GLY A 105 8.28 14.66 -2.38
CA GLY A 105 9.22 14.96 -1.29
C GLY A 105 8.66 14.71 0.12
N TYR A 106 7.48 14.14 0.25
CA TYR A 106 6.96 13.77 1.56
C TYR A 106 7.66 12.53 2.09
N GLN A 107 8.06 12.56 3.35
CA GLN A 107 8.56 11.39 4.04
C GLN A 107 7.37 10.57 4.57
N LEU A 108 7.16 9.42 3.96
CA LEU A 108 6.15 8.48 4.42
C LEU A 108 6.69 7.65 5.58
N ARG A 109 5.84 7.42 6.56
CA ARG A 109 6.17 6.57 7.70
C ARG A 109 5.66 5.18 7.49
N SER A 110 6.57 4.22 7.56
CA SER A 110 6.21 2.82 7.55
C SER A 110 5.75 2.40 8.95
N PRO A 111 4.57 1.81 9.13
CA PRO A 111 4.18 1.25 10.41
C PRO A 111 5.02 0.04 10.83
N PHE A 112 5.80 -0.50 9.89
CA PHE A 112 6.70 -1.63 10.15
C PHE A 112 8.06 -1.18 10.73
N GLU A 113 8.43 0.07 10.54
CA GLU A 113 9.66 0.67 11.05
C GLU A 113 9.40 1.40 12.37
N VAL A 114 9.95 0.88 13.45
CA VAL A 114 9.87 1.50 14.76
C VAL A 114 11.15 2.28 14.98
N PRO A 115 11.09 3.61 15.20
CA PRO A 115 12.28 4.42 15.45
C PRO A 115 13.07 3.93 16.66
N THR A 116 14.37 4.17 16.65
CA THR A 116 15.26 3.73 17.75
C THR A 116 15.01 4.45 19.08
N ASP A 117 14.40 5.63 19.02
CA ASP A 117 13.97 6.42 20.20
C ASP A 117 12.60 6.00 20.76
N ALA A 118 11.90 5.07 20.10
CA ALA A 118 10.62 4.58 20.58
C ALA A 118 10.81 3.59 21.73
N VAL A 119 10.20 3.91 22.85
CA VAL A 119 10.24 3.09 24.07
C VAL A 119 8.89 2.43 24.34
N THR A 120 8.90 1.26 24.97
CA THR A 120 7.67 0.58 25.38
C THR A 120 6.90 1.47 26.36
N ALA A 121 5.59 1.63 26.13
CA ALA A 121 4.76 2.45 26.99
C ALA A 121 4.76 1.90 28.43
N SER A 122 4.88 2.78 29.42
CA SER A 122 5.04 2.40 30.84
C SER A 122 3.83 1.63 31.42
N THR A 123 2.69 1.69 30.75
CA THR A 123 1.46 0.98 31.10
C THR A 123 1.25 -0.31 30.31
N THR A 124 2.24 -0.71 29.51
CA THR A 124 2.18 -1.97 28.76
C THR A 124 2.24 -3.16 29.72
N ILE A 125 1.43 -4.17 29.46
CA ILE A 125 1.39 -5.41 30.26
C ILE A 125 2.76 -6.05 30.23
N PRO A 126 3.33 -6.44 31.39
CA PRO A 126 4.63 -7.11 31.46
C PRO A 126 4.75 -8.29 30.47
N GLY A 127 5.85 -8.36 29.76
CA GLY A 127 6.10 -9.38 28.74
C GLY A 127 5.67 -8.98 27.32
N ASN A 128 5.04 -7.83 27.14
CA ASN A 128 4.74 -7.26 25.84
C ASN A 128 5.69 -6.11 25.50
N ASP A 129 6.16 -6.06 24.25
CA ASP A 129 7.01 -4.98 23.75
C ASP A 129 6.21 -3.78 23.20
N PHE A 130 4.96 -3.99 22.87
CA PHE A 130 4.09 -2.98 22.24
C PHE A 130 2.84 -2.69 23.07
N PRO A 131 2.29 -1.46 22.98
CA PRO A 131 2.72 -0.35 22.11
C PRO A 131 4.03 0.30 22.54
N LYS A 132 4.79 0.82 21.54
CA LYS A 132 5.94 1.70 21.76
C LYS A 132 5.59 3.12 21.40
N VAL A 133 6.21 4.09 22.08
CA VAL A 133 5.96 5.52 21.84
C VAL A 133 7.29 6.20 21.57
N ASP A 134 7.36 6.98 20.48
CA ASP A 134 8.54 7.75 20.12
C ASP A 134 8.57 9.16 20.74
N SER A 135 9.68 9.86 20.55
CA SER A 135 9.87 11.26 21.05
C SER A 135 8.87 12.26 20.48
N GLN A 136 8.25 11.94 19.34
CA GLN A 136 7.17 12.73 18.73
C GLN A 136 5.78 12.31 19.21
N ARG A 137 5.71 11.48 20.25
CA ARG A 137 4.46 10.99 20.87
C ARG A 137 3.56 10.18 19.93
N ARG A 138 4.14 9.48 18.96
CA ARG A 138 3.41 8.53 18.12
C ARG A 138 3.49 7.15 18.74
N ALA A 139 2.35 6.47 18.78
CA ALA A 139 2.29 5.10 19.29
C ALA A 139 2.36 4.10 18.12
N TYR A 140 3.25 3.14 18.27
CA TYR A 140 3.45 2.02 17.34
C TYR A 140 2.82 0.78 17.93
N PHE A 141 1.96 0.14 17.16
CA PHE A 141 1.24 -1.06 17.56
C PHE A 141 1.65 -2.24 16.69
N ARG A 142 1.78 -3.40 17.32
CA ARG A 142 1.98 -4.69 16.64
C ARG A 142 1.08 -5.74 17.26
N VAL A 143 0.42 -6.55 16.43
CA VAL A 143 -0.39 -7.68 16.90
C VAL A 143 -0.32 -8.82 15.90
N LYS A 144 -0.14 -10.03 16.40
CA LYS A 144 -0.21 -11.24 15.58
C LYS A 144 -1.66 -11.71 15.51
N ALA A 145 -2.24 -11.61 14.32
CA ALA A 145 -3.62 -12.05 14.05
C ALA A 145 -3.69 -12.61 12.61
N PRO A 146 -3.17 -13.84 12.39
CA PRO A 146 -3.01 -14.40 11.06
C PRO A 146 -4.35 -14.66 10.34
N GLU A 147 -5.41 -14.94 11.10
CA GLU A 147 -6.75 -15.22 10.56
C GLU A 147 -7.60 -13.97 10.35
N ALA A 148 -7.13 -12.80 10.79
CA ALA A 148 -7.89 -11.57 10.63
C ALA A 148 -7.78 -11.04 9.18
N HIS A 149 -8.90 -10.59 8.63
CA HIS A 149 -8.95 -9.92 7.33
C HIS A 149 -8.77 -8.42 7.44
N ARG A 150 -9.06 -7.85 8.60
CA ARG A 150 -8.86 -6.44 8.92
C ARG A 150 -8.59 -6.29 10.41
N VAL A 151 -7.61 -5.46 10.73
CA VAL A 151 -7.33 -5.06 12.12
C VAL A 151 -7.24 -3.55 12.18
N GLN A 152 -7.82 -2.97 13.22
CA GLN A 152 -7.77 -1.53 13.49
C GLN A 152 -7.40 -1.28 14.95
N VAL A 153 -6.64 -0.24 15.19
CA VAL A 153 -6.47 0.36 16.53
C VAL A 153 -7.43 1.54 16.64
N ASP A 154 -8.28 1.52 17.66
CA ASP A 154 -9.12 2.65 18.03
C ASP A 154 -8.53 3.30 19.29
N ILE A 155 -8.04 4.52 19.16
CA ILE A 155 -7.39 5.28 20.24
C ILE A 155 -7.73 6.76 20.11
N CYS A 156 -8.06 7.41 21.20
CA CYS A 156 -8.42 8.84 21.25
C CYS A 156 -9.56 9.20 20.27
N GLY A 157 -10.52 8.30 20.06
CA GLY A 157 -11.65 8.51 19.15
C GLY A 157 -11.31 8.42 17.65
N LYS A 158 -10.08 8.01 17.31
CA LYS A 158 -9.64 7.81 15.93
C LYS A 158 -9.26 6.36 15.68
N LYS A 159 -9.73 5.82 14.57
CA LYS A 159 -9.40 4.46 14.10
C LYS A 159 -8.27 4.51 13.10
N TYR A 160 -7.25 3.70 13.34
CA TYR A 160 -6.11 3.51 12.45
C TYR A 160 -6.17 2.10 11.88
N ASP A 161 -6.28 1.98 10.56
CA ASP A 161 -6.17 0.68 9.89
C ASP A 161 -4.75 0.15 10.06
N MET A 162 -4.64 -1.10 10.49
CA MET A 162 -3.35 -1.78 10.59
C MET A 162 -2.98 -2.42 9.26
N ARG A 163 -1.70 -2.49 9.00
CA ARG A 163 -1.12 -3.14 7.82
C ARG A 163 -0.49 -4.46 8.23
N ARG A 164 -0.73 -5.49 7.44
CA ARG A 164 -0.15 -6.82 7.65
C ARG A 164 1.20 -6.91 6.95
N ASP A 165 2.21 -7.40 7.66
CA ASP A 165 3.51 -7.75 7.07
C ASP A 165 3.50 -9.18 6.49
N GLU A 166 4.62 -9.58 5.89
CA GLU A 166 4.79 -10.90 5.28
C GLU A 166 4.75 -12.05 6.31
N GLN A 167 5.00 -11.77 7.57
CA GLN A 167 4.96 -12.71 8.68
C GLN A 167 3.56 -12.82 9.32
N GLY A 168 2.58 -12.06 8.81
CA GLY A 168 1.22 -12.04 9.33
C GLY A 168 1.06 -11.21 10.60
N VAL A 169 1.99 -10.31 10.87
CA VAL A 169 1.91 -9.34 11.98
C VAL A 169 1.27 -8.06 11.46
N TRP A 170 0.26 -7.58 12.17
CA TRP A 170 -0.42 -6.34 11.88
C TRP A 170 0.25 -5.20 12.62
N CYS A 171 0.56 -4.13 11.89
CA CYS A 171 1.28 -2.96 12.39
C CYS A 171 0.53 -1.67 12.09
N ALA A 172 0.55 -0.74 13.03
CA ALA A 172 0.04 0.62 12.85
C ALA A 172 0.91 1.63 13.59
N VAL A 173 0.89 2.87 13.10
CA VAL A 173 1.46 4.03 13.77
C VAL A 173 0.39 5.13 13.83
N THR A 174 0.29 5.80 14.97
CA THR A 174 -0.66 6.89 15.17
C THR A 174 -0.09 8.25 14.74
N ASP A 175 -0.95 9.25 14.63
CA ASP A 175 -0.51 10.64 14.73
C ASP A 175 0.04 10.91 16.15
N PRO A 176 0.73 12.07 16.36
CA PRO A 176 1.15 12.46 17.69
C PRO A 176 -0.02 12.52 18.67
N LEU A 177 0.07 11.77 19.75
CA LEU A 177 -0.94 11.74 20.80
C LEU A 177 -0.70 12.87 21.81
N VAL A 178 -1.76 13.31 22.49
CA VAL A 178 -1.61 14.18 23.66
C VAL A 178 -0.93 13.42 24.80
N VAL A 179 -0.21 14.14 25.66
CA VAL A 179 0.41 13.52 26.85
C VAL A 179 -0.66 13.06 27.81
N GLY A 180 -0.55 11.83 28.28
CA GLY A 180 -1.48 11.26 29.25
C GLY A 180 -1.66 9.76 29.07
N PHE A 181 -2.55 9.21 29.89
CA PHE A 181 -2.96 7.82 29.81
C PHE A 181 -4.08 7.66 28.79
N HIS A 182 -3.95 6.71 27.85
CA HIS A 182 -4.94 6.44 26.82
C HIS A 182 -5.33 4.97 26.80
N TYR A 183 -6.64 4.72 26.77
CA TYR A 183 -7.17 3.41 26.42
C TYR A 183 -7.18 3.25 24.90
N TYR A 184 -6.93 2.04 24.46
CA TYR A 184 -7.09 1.67 23.04
C TYR A 184 -7.82 0.34 22.92
N PHE A 185 -8.47 0.14 21.77
CA PHE A 185 -9.15 -1.09 21.43
C PHE A 185 -8.58 -1.65 20.13
N MET A 186 -8.41 -2.98 20.10
CA MET A 186 -8.06 -3.72 18.88
C MET A 186 -9.33 -4.31 18.27
N ASN A 187 -9.78 -3.73 17.16
CA ASN A 187 -10.91 -4.23 16.41
C ASN A 187 -10.40 -5.22 15.35
N ARG A 188 -10.84 -6.48 15.41
CA ARG A 188 -10.48 -7.53 14.44
C ARG A 188 -11.75 -7.99 13.73
N SER A 189 -11.69 -8.10 12.40
CA SER A 189 -12.70 -8.81 11.63
C SER A 189 -12.20 -10.23 11.35
N GLU A 190 -12.88 -11.21 11.91
CA GLU A 190 -12.65 -12.64 11.63
C GLU A 190 -13.81 -13.13 10.77
N GLU A 191 -13.56 -13.92 9.72
CA GLU A 191 -14.64 -14.63 9.05
C GLU A 191 -15.25 -15.62 10.05
N ARG A 192 -16.53 -15.47 10.35
CA ARG A 192 -17.29 -16.57 10.92
C ARG A 192 -17.30 -17.69 9.87
N ARG A 193 -16.56 -18.77 10.11
CA ARG A 193 -16.81 -20.03 9.42
C ARG A 193 -18.25 -20.39 9.74
N VAL A 194 -19.15 -20.16 8.80
CA VAL A 194 -20.48 -20.74 8.84
C VAL A 194 -20.24 -22.23 8.64
N GLY A 195 -20.29 -22.98 9.73
CA GLY A 195 -20.23 -24.43 9.67
C GLY A 195 -21.37 -24.89 8.77
N LYS A 196 -21.03 -25.61 7.71
CA LYS A 196 -22.02 -26.47 7.02
C LYS A 196 -22.31 -27.59 7.98
N GLU A 197 -23.52 -27.62 8.56
CA GLU A 197 -24.16 -28.82 9.06
C GLU A 197 -24.56 -29.72 7.89
#